data_882ff3c8a27dae89a66c0fbcdeb23c0e
#
_entry.id   882ff3c8a27dae89a66c0fbcdeb23c0e
#
_cell.length_a   1.000
_cell.length_b   1.000
_cell.length_c   1.000
_cell.angle_alpha   90.00
_cell.angle_beta   90.00
_cell.angle_gamma   90.00
#
_symmetry.space_group_name_H-M   'P 1'
#
loop_
_entity.id
_entity.type
_entity.pdbx_description
1 polymer ?
#
loop_
_entity_poly.entity_id
_entity_poly.type
_entity_poly.pdbx_seq_one_letter_code
_entity_poly.pdbx_strand_id
1 'polypeptide(L)'
;MKILKKILTITAITIVVIIILRNNYSMATDINTNYCQKLPVRVALFAKDLNDDYLVFLRNKFEDIQKNNEGKVVFTFYDAKFNKSVQNADIDKKLKEGIDLILLDIVDINNLGETISKITQYNVPVIVFNREPSTADVIKPYKKVLLVGADSKQAGILQGKMITEAWNSHKESIDKNKDNVLQYIMLIGEKSNETSIDRSKYSISTIQQAGIKTQELASPVLNWDTETAKSTVDALFLRYSDKIEAIISNDDSMAIGAVQALQKYGYNTGNKSKVIPVVGIDGVPEAIDLISKGFMLGTALQNPNIADVMYDIGMNLVYDRNPVEGTSYKLDETGVAVRIPFTEYTGPMFEYKIK
;
A
#
# COMPACT_ATOMS: atom_id res chain seq x y z
N MET A 1 -68.10 40.40 29.11
CA MET A 1 -68.08 39.06 28.47
C MET A 1 -67.74 39.07 26.95
N LYS A 2 -68.35 39.89 26.11
CA LYS A 2 -68.07 39.90 24.67
C LYS A 2 -66.66 40.29 24.28
N ILE A 3 -66.01 41.24 24.99
CA ILE A 3 -64.63 41.71 24.72
C ILE A 3 -63.61 40.64 25.08
N LEU A 4 -63.80 39.96 26.24
CA LEU A 4 -62.90 38.89 26.71
C LEU A 4 -62.88 37.69 25.76
N LYS A 5 -64.07 37.30 25.20
CA LYS A 5 -64.16 36.27 24.18
C LYS A 5 -63.43 36.65 22.86
N LYS A 6 -63.54 37.91 22.43
CA LYS A 6 -62.75 38.35 21.23
C LYS A 6 -61.25 38.33 21.43
N ILE A 7 -60.77 38.73 22.63
CA ILE A 7 -59.35 38.68 22.94
C ILE A 7 -58.88 37.24 22.98
N LEU A 8 -59.59 36.30 23.61
CA LEU A 8 -59.24 34.89 23.62
C LEU A 8 -59.19 34.26 22.20
N THR A 9 -60.15 34.66 21.35
CA THR A 9 -60.20 34.14 19.96
C THR A 9 -59.04 34.66 19.11
N ILE A 10 -58.62 35.92 19.27
CA ILE A 10 -57.47 36.51 18.58
C ILE A 10 -56.20 35.86 19.05
N THR A 11 -56.01 35.67 20.38
CA THR A 11 -54.84 35.01 20.93
C THR A 11 -54.70 33.56 20.46
N ALA A 12 -55.81 32.81 20.40
CA ALA A 12 -55.83 31.45 19.87
C ALA A 12 -55.43 31.39 18.38
N ILE A 13 -55.95 32.30 17.54
CA ILE A 13 -55.61 32.39 16.11
C ILE A 13 -54.11 32.75 15.96
N THR A 14 -53.57 33.67 16.77
CA THR A 14 -52.17 34.06 16.70
C THR A 14 -51.24 32.90 17.09
N ILE A 15 -51.63 32.11 18.11
CA ILE A 15 -50.84 30.90 18.51
C ILE A 15 -50.87 29.84 17.41
N VAL A 16 -52.01 29.60 16.74
CA VAL A 16 -52.11 28.66 15.63
C VAL A 16 -51.29 29.11 14.44
N VAL A 17 -51.29 30.40 14.10
CA VAL A 17 -50.43 30.97 13.03
C VAL A 17 -48.93 30.83 13.36
N ILE A 18 -48.55 31.05 14.61
CA ILE A 18 -47.15 30.87 15.04
C ILE A 18 -46.75 29.39 14.99
N ILE A 19 -47.62 28.47 15.32
CA ILE A 19 -47.37 27.02 15.25
C ILE A 19 -47.25 26.59 13.76
N ILE A 20 -48.11 27.08 12.89
CA ILE A 20 -48.06 26.80 11.44
C ILE A 20 -46.77 27.40 10.82
N LEU A 21 -46.41 28.61 11.18
CA LEU A 21 -45.16 29.22 10.75
C LEU A 21 -43.92 28.48 11.29
N ARG A 22 -43.93 28.04 12.55
CA ARG A 22 -42.87 27.22 13.11
C ARG A 22 -42.75 25.87 12.42
N ASN A 23 -43.87 25.17 12.13
CA ASN A 23 -43.84 23.91 11.41
C ASN A 23 -43.37 24.08 9.96
N ASN A 24 -43.77 25.17 9.29
CA ASN A 24 -43.27 25.48 7.96
C ASN A 24 -41.80 25.93 7.96
N TYR A 25 -41.30 26.62 9.01
CA TYR A 25 -39.89 26.89 9.17
C TYR A 25 -39.08 25.64 9.51
N SER A 26 -39.63 24.69 10.28
CA SER A 26 -39.00 23.40 10.55
C SER A 26 -38.94 22.50 9.33
N MET A 27 -39.89 22.61 8.41
CA MET A 27 -39.82 21.92 7.11
C MET A 27 -38.94 22.61 6.08
N ALA A 28 -38.65 23.92 6.27
CA ALA A 28 -37.78 24.68 5.38
C ALA A 28 -36.31 24.58 5.73
N THR A 29 -35.96 23.94 6.89
CA THR A 29 -34.56 23.68 7.30
C THR A 29 -34.06 22.30 6.97
N ASP A 30 -34.90 21.37 6.49
CA ASP A 30 -34.49 20.26 5.65
C ASP A 30 -34.40 20.73 4.19
N ILE A 31 -33.63 21.78 3.95
CA ILE A 31 -32.93 21.90 2.68
C ILE A 31 -31.93 20.75 2.75
N ASN A 32 -32.38 19.61 2.26
CA ASN A 32 -31.54 18.62 1.66
C ASN A 32 -30.63 19.42 0.72
N THR A 33 -29.47 19.84 1.20
CA THR A 33 -28.34 20.15 0.37
C THR A 33 -27.99 18.82 -0.27
N ASN A 34 -28.84 18.37 -1.20
CA ASN A 34 -28.38 17.55 -2.29
C ASN A 34 -27.29 18.41 -2.95
N TYR A 35 -26.09 18.37 -2.40
CA TYR A 35 -24.89 18.64 -3.18
C TYR A 35 -25.12 17.83 -4.45
N CYS A 36 -25.34 18.52 -5.55
CA CYS A 36 -25.43 17.88 -6.86
C CYS A 36 -24.10 17.16 -7.02
N GLN A 37 -24.11 15.86 -6.70
CA GLN A 37 -22.89 15.05 -6.74
C GLN A 37 -22.42 15.15 -8.19
N LYS A 38 -21.29 15.84 -8.40
CA LYS A 38 -20.69 15.95 -9.72
C LYS A 38 -20.22 14.54 -10.12
N LEU A 39 -21.04 13.84 -10.84
CA LEU A 39 -20.74 12.52 -11.37
C LEU A 39 -20.39 12.61 -12.85
N PRO A 40 -19.47 11.77 -13.34
CA PRO A 40 -18.59 10.91 -12.55
C PRO A 40 -17.51 11.72 -11.81
N VAL A 41 -17.11 11.25 -10.63
CA VAL A 41 -15.91 11.75 -9.92
C VAL A 41 -14.69 11.41 -10.76
N ARG A 42 -13.89 12.41 -11.10
CA ARG A 42 -12.68 12.26 -11.93
C ARG A 42 -11.47 12.09 -11.03
N VAL A 43 -10.86 10.92 -11.10
CA VAL A 43 -9.69 10.55 -10.30
C VAL A 43 -8.47 10.45 -11.20
N ALA A 44 -7.38 11.15 -10.85
CA ALA A 44 -6.10 11.01 -11.50
C ALA A 44 -5.13 10.25 -10.60
N LEU A 45 -4.59 9.12 -11.07
CA LEU A 45 -3.51 8.41 -10.44
C LEU A 45 -2.20 8.79 -11.13
N PHE A 46 -1.29 9.41 -10.38
CA PHE A 46 0.05 9.73 -10.83
C PHE A 46 1.02 8.71 -10.23
N ALA A 47 1.59 7.87 -11.07
CA ALA A 47 2.56 6.84 -10.71
C ALA A 47 3.98 7.30 -11.02
N LYS A 48 4.95 6.83 -10.23
CA LYS A 48 6.37 7.01 -10.53
C LYS A 48 6.77 6.26 -11.80
N ASP A 49 6.25 5.01 -11.96
CA ASP A 49 6.47 4.13 -13.10
C ASP A 49 5.34 3.09 -13.18
N LEU A 50 4.55 3.10 -14.26
CA LEU A 50 3.45 2.15 -14.46
C LEU A 50 3.91 0.76 -14.95
N ASN A 51 5.22 0.53 -15.12
CA ASN A 51 5.76 -0.81 -15.42
C ASN A 51 6.14 -1.59 -14.14
N ASP A 52 6.08 -0.96 -12.98
CA ASP A 52 6.23 -1.62 -11.67
C ASP A 52 5.09 -2.61 -11.46
N ASP A 53 5.39 -3.89 -11.16
CA ASP A 53 4.41 -4.97 -11.06
C ASP A 53 3.30 -4.69 -10.05
N TYR A 54 3.65 -4.06 -8.92
CA TYR A 54 2.69 -3.68 -7.91
C TYR A 54 1.75 -2.55 -8.40
N LEU A 55 2.28 -1.57 -9.15
CA LEU A 55 1.46 -0.50 -9.73
C LEU A 55 0.59 -1.00 -10.88
N VAL A 56 1.04 -1.99 -11.65
CA VAL A 56 0.21 -2.72 -12.63
C VAL A 56 -0.95 -3.42 -11.92
N PHE A 57 -0.67 -4.13 -10.81
CA PHE A 57 -1.71 -4.76 -10.01
C PHE A 57 -2.74 -3.74 -9.50
N LEU A 58 -2.30 -2.63 -8.91
CA LEU A 58 -3.20 -1.56 -8.43
C LEU A 58 -4.03 -0.96 -9.56
N ARG A 59 -3.43 -0.67 -10.69
CA ARG A 59 -4.13 -0.15 -11.88
C ARG A 59 -5.29 -1.07 -12.26
N ASN A 60 -5.03 -2.37 -12.41
CA ASN A 60 -6.06 -3.35 -12.75
C ASN A 60 -7.22 -3.33 -11.74
N LYS A 61 -6.90 -3.20 -10.43
CA LYS A 61 -7.92 -3.08 -9.37
C LYS A 61 -8.75 -1.81 -9.51
N PHE A 62 -8.16 -0.66 -9.83
CA PHE A 62 -8.91 0.57 -10.05
C PHE A 62 -9.78 0.50 -11.32
N GLU A 63 -9.32 -0.17 -12.38
CA GLU A 63 -10.13 -0.43 -13.57
C GLU A 63 -11.36 -1.31 -13.23
N ASP A 64 -11.20 -2.33 -12.39
CA ASP A 64 -12.31 -3.14 -11.87
C ASP A 64 -13.27 -2.32 -11.01
N ILE A 65 -12.77 -1.46 -10.11
CA ILE A 65 -13.59 -0.54 -9.31
C ILE A 65 -14.41 0.37 -10.23
N GLN A 66 -13.80 0.95 -11.26
CA GLN A 66 -14.50 1.80 -12.22
C GLN A 66 -15.63 1.05 -12.94
N LYS A 67 -15.35 -0.18 -13.40
CA LYS A 67 -16.34 -1.03 -14.06
C LYS A 67 -17.52 -1.35 -13.14
N ASN A 68 -17.26 -1.65 -11.86
CA ASN A 68 -18.27 -1.95 -10.86
C ASN A 68 -19.04 -0.70 -10.38
N ASN A 69 -18.53 0.50 -10.68
CA ASN A 69 -19.11 1.80 -10.33
C ASN A 69 -19.33 2.67 -11.57
N GLU A 70 -19.84 2.07 -12.64
CA GLU A 70 -20.08 2.76 -13.90
C GLU A 70 -20.93 4.04 -13.71
N GLY A 71 -20.50 5.13 -14.33
CA GLY A 71 -21.12 6.45 -14.21
C GLY A 71 -20.87 7.19 -12.89
N LYS A 72 -20.22 6.57 -11.89
CA LYS A 72 -19.89 7.20 -10.60
C LYS A 72 -18.46 7.71 -10.50
N VAL A 73 -17.50 7.00 -11.08
CA VAL A 73 -16.08 7.32 -11.03
C VAL A 73 -15.42 7.05 -12.37
N VAL A 74 -14.42 7.86 -12.72
CA VAL A 74 -13.53 7.66 -13.87
C VAL A 74 -12.08 7.84 -13.40
N PHE A 75 -11.27 6.80 -13.57
CA PHE A 75 -9.84 6.83 -13.31
C PHE A 75 -9.06 7.15 -14.58
N THR A 76 -8.03 7.97 -14.43
CA THR A 76 -7.01 8.22 -15.45
C THR A 76 -5.64 7.99 -14.85
N PHE A 77 -4.75 7.33 -15.59
CA PHE A 77 -3.43 6.91 -15.11
C PHE A 77 -2.33 7.67 -15.84
N TYR A 78 -1.36 8.18 -15.09
CA TYR A 78 -0.24 8.99 -15.58
C TYR A 78 1.06 8.35 -15.14
N ASP A 79 1.89 8.02 -16.13
CA ASP A 79 3.20 7.40 -15.95
C ASP A 79 4.30 8.46 -16.01
N ALA A 80 4.93 8.71 -14.90
CA ALA A 80 6.03 9.68 -14.83
C ALA A 80 7.36 9.14 -15.35
N LYS A 81 7.51 7.82 -15.52
CA LYS A 81 8.76 7.16 -15.95
C LYS A 81 9.97 7.64 -15.16
N PHE A 82 9.85 7.68 -13.85
CA PHE A 82 10.83 8.22 -12.91
C PHE A 82 11.22 9.69 -13.15
N ASN A 83 10.45 10.44 -13.92
CA ASN A 83 10.74 11.82 -14.25
C ASN A 83 9.83 12.80 -13.48
N LYS A 84 10.39 13.48 -12.49
CA LYS A 84 9.73 14.50 -11.67
C LYS A 84 9.09 15.62 -12.50
N SER A 85 9.78 16.07 -13.55
CA SER A 85 9.27 17.16 -14.38
C SER A 85 8.04 16.75 -15.18
N VAL A 86 8.01 15.49 -15.67
CA VAL A 86 6.84 14.89 -16.34
C VAL A 86 5.68 14.83 -15.35
N GLN A 87 5.90 14.26 -14.15
CA GLN A 87 4.85 14.17 -13.13
C GLN A 87 4.27 15.54 -12.77
N ASN A 88 5.13 16.52 -12.53
CA ASN A 88 4.69 17.89 -12.19
C ASN A 88 3.88 18.54 -13.31
N ALA A 89 4.30 18.36 -14.57
CA ALA A 89 3.59 18.92 -15.73
C ALA A 89 2.20 18.28 -15.89
N ASP A 90 2.08 16.97 -15.69
CA ASP A 90 0.80 16.27 -15.77
C ASP A 90 -0.14 16.68 -14.62
N ILE A 91 0.38 16.81 -13.39
CA ILE A 91 -0.38 17.35 -12.25
C ILE A 91 -0.89 18.76 -12.58
N ASP A 92 -0.02 19.68 -13.03
CA ASP A 92 -0.38 21.06 -13.37
C ASP A 92 -1.47 21.12 -14.46
N LYS A 93 -1.35 20.27 -15.46
CA LYS A 93 -2.34 20.14 -16.53
C LYS A 93 -3.70 19.71 -15.98
N LYS A 94 -3.72 18.66 -15.15
CA LYS A 94 -4.97 18.12 -14.60
C LYS A 94 -5.65 19.05 -13.61
N LEU A 95 -4.88 19.77 -12.80
CA LEU A 95 -5.43 20.80 -11.92
C LEU A 95 -6.15 21.89 -12.71
N LYS A 96 -5.59 22.33 -13.85
CA LYS A 96 -6.21 23.35 -14.74
C LYS A 96 -7.43 22.81 -15.47
N GLU A 97 -7.42 21.53 -15.89
CA GLU A 97 -8.57 20.87 -16.55
C GLU A 97 -9.70 20.55 -15.56
N GLY A 98 -9.41 20.62 -14.28
CA GLY A 98 -10.32 20.30 -13.18
C GLY A 98 -10.37 18.79 -12.94
N ILE A 99 -9.85 18.35 -11.81
CA ILE A 99 -9.87 16.99 -11.28
C ILE A 99 -10.52 17.00 -9.91
N ASP A 100 -11.09 15.87 -9.49
CA ASP A 100 -11.87 15.81 -8.25
C ASP A 100 -11.12 15.08 -7.12
N LEU A 101 -10.15 14.20 -7.47
CA LEU A 101 -9.28 13.47 -6.53
C LEU A 101 -7.93 13.14 -7.20
N ILE A 102 -6.85 13.23 -6.45
CA ILE A 102 -5.53 12.77 -6.87
C ILE A 102 -5.07 11.61 -5.98
N LEU A 103 -4.67 10.50 -6.62
CA LEU A 103 -3.88 9.43 -6.01
C LEU A 103 -2.43 9.64 -6.44
N LEU A 104 -1.52 9.84 -5.48
CA LEU A 104 -0.16 10.29 -5.73
C LEU A 104 0.88 9.29 -5.23
N ASP A 105 1.55 8.62 -6.16
CA ASP A 105 2.84 7.96 -5.96
C ASP A 105 3.94 8.88 -6.46
N ILE A 106 4.53 9.65 -5.54
CA ILE A 106 5.45 10.75 -5.86
C ILE A 106 6.80 10.25 -6.40
N VAL A 107 7.32 10.82 -7.48
CA VAL A 107 8.65 10.49 -8.01
C VAL A 107 9.77 10.94 -7.06
N ASP A 108 9.68 12.16 -6.55
CA ASP A 108 10.68 12.73 -5.62
C ASP A 108 10.03 13.02 -4.26
N ILE A 109 10.28 12.15 -3.31
CA ILE A 109 9.71 12.24 -1.97
C ILE A 109 10.09 13.57 -1.26
N ASN A 110 11.26 14.12 -1.54
CA ASN A 110 11.69 15.40 -0.97
C ASN A 110 10.84 16.58 -1.46
N ASN A 111 10.15 16.41 -2.59
CA ASN A 111 9.26 17.43 -3.16
C ASN A 111 7.79 17.25 -2.77
N LEU A 112 7.46 16.25 -1.94
CA LEU A 112 6.08 15.92 -1.59
C LEU A 112 5.33 17.12 -1.00
N GLY A 113 5.94 17.84 -0.06
CA GLY A 113 5.31 19.00 0.59
C GLY A 113 4.96 20.11 -0.39
N GLU A 114 5.87 20.46 -1.32
CA GLU A 114 5.62 21.45 -2.36
C GLU A 114 4.49 21.00 -3.30
N THR A 115 4.53 19.73 -3.72
CA THR A 115 3.50 19.16 -4.60
C THR A 115 2.12 19.18 -3.94
N ILE A 116 2.01 18.74 -2.67
CA ILE A 116 0.76 18.79 -1.91
C ILE A 116 0.27 20.24 -1.75
N SER A 117 1.17 21.16 -1.37
CA SER A 117 0.83 22.58 -1.22
C SER A 117 0.22 23.16 -2.48
N LYS A 118 0.77 22.84 -3.65
CA LYS A 118 0.24 23.26 -4.94
C LYS A 118 -1.15 22.67 -5.22
N ILE A 119 -1.33 21.36 -5.02
CA ILE A 119 -2.61 20.68 -5.29
C ILE A 119 -3.72 21.24 -4.38
N THR A 120 -3.42 21.45 -3.12
CA THR A 120 -4.41 21.92 -2.13
C THR A 120 -4.89 23.35 -2.37
N GLN A 121 -4.13 24.18 -3.10
CA GLN A 121 -4.60 25.50 -3.55
C GLN A 121 -5.81 25.42 -4.50
N TYR A 122 -5.98 24.28 -5.17
CA TYR A 122 -7.15 23.98 -6.00
C TYR A 122 -8.28 23.29 -5.23
N ASN A 123 -8.15 23.15 -3.90
CA ASN A 123 -9.09 22.40 -3.04
C ASN A 123 -9.32 20.96 -3.49
N VAL A 124 -8.35 20.33 -4.15
CA VAL A 124 -8.40 18.93 -4.59
C VAL A 124 -7.83 18.03 -3.48
N PRO A 125 -8.57 17.02 -3.03
CA PRO A 125 -8.07 16.04 -2.07
C PRO A 125 -6.98 15.16 -2.69
N VAL A 126 -6.06 14.69 -1.82
CA VAL A 126 -4.92 13.85 -2.22
C VAL A 126 -4.83 12.62 -1.31
N ILE A 127 -4.71 11.47 -1.92
CA ILE A 127 -4.22 10.26 -1.24
C ILE A 127 -2.78 10.01 -1.70
N VAL A 128 -1.84 10.12 -0.78
CA VAL A 128 -0.45 9.70 -0.99
C VAL A 128 -0.37 8.20 -0.73
N PHE A 129 0.29 7.47 -1.60
CA PHE A 129 0.43 6.02 -1.46
C PHE A 129 1.79 5.53 -2.00
N ASN A 130 2.14 4.28 -1.74
CA ASN A 130 3.35 3.59 -2.18
C ASN A 130 4.65 4.20 -1.64
N ARG A 131 4.92 5.48 -1.88
CA ARG A 131 6.07 6.21 -1.32
C ARG A 131 5.66 7.07 -0.16
N GLU A 132 6.25 6.83 1.00
CA GLU A 132 5.93 7.51 2.24
C GLU A 132 7.02 8.51 2.63
N PRO A 133 6.66 9.69 3.16
CA PRO A 133 7.64 10.60 3.75
C PRO A 133 8.15 10.01 5.09
N SER A 134 9.37 10.34 5.47
CA SER A 134 9.97 9.94 6.75
C SER A 134 9.24 10.47 7.98
N THR A 135 8.42 11.51 7.81
CA THR A 135 7.56 12.09 8.85
C THR A 135 6.20 12.49 8.32
N ALA A 136 5.16 12.27 9.12
CA ALA A 136 3.80 12.71 8.82
C ALA A 136 3.63 14.24 8.82
N ASP A 137 4.59 14.99 9.34
CA ASP A 137 4.51 16.45 9.44
C ASP A 137 4.38 17.16 8.09
N VAL A 138 4.83 16.50 7.02
CA VAL A 138 4.65 16.97 5.64
C VAL A 138 3.18 16.98 5.22
N ILE A 139 2.35 16.10 5.79
CA ILE A 139 0.93 15.89 5.42
C ILE A 139 -0.01 16.58 6.41
N LYS A 140 0.30 16.56 7.72
CA LYS A 140 -0.54 17.09 8.80
C LYS A 140 -1.16 18.47 8.59
N PRO A 141 -0.49 19.46 7.93
CA PRO A 141 -1.08 20.77 7.74
C PRO A 141 -2.32 20.78 6.83
N TYR A 142 -2.56 19.72 6.08
CA TYR A 142 -3.57 19.69 5.01
C TYR A 142 -4.76 18.78 5.37
N LYS A 143 -5.97 19.38 5.45
CA LYS A 143 -7.19 18.70 5.88
C LYS A 143 -7.68 17.60 4.92
N LYS A 144 -7.38 17.74 3.62
CA LYS A 144 -7.83 16.82 2.57
C LYS A 144 -6.69 15.98 2.00
N VAL A 145 -5.66 15.72 2.81
CA VAL A 145 -4.52 14.90 2.40
C VAL A 145 -4.36 13.77 3.40
N LEU A 146 -4.33 12.55 2.89
CA LEU A 146 -4.08 11.36 3.70
C LEU A 146 -3.03 10.48 3.03
N LEU A 147 -2.32 9.72 3.85
CA LEU A 147 -1.52 8.61 3.41
C LEU A 147 -2.33 7.32 3.57
N VAL A 148 -2.41 6.53 2.50
CA VAL A 148 -2.95 5.17 2.55
C VAL A 148 -1.85 4.23 2.11
N GLY A 149 -1.34 3.48 3.05
CA GLY A 149 -0.20 2.59 2.81
C GLY A 149 -0.21 1.38 3.73
N ALA A 150 0.55 0.37 3.34
CA ALA A 150 0.74 -0.81 4.16
C ALA A 150 1.84 -0.58 5.21
N ASP A 151 1.84 -1.35 6.29
CA ASP A 151 2.84 -1.24 7.35
C ASP A 151 4.13 -1.96 6.95
N SER A 152 5.12 -1.21 6.46
CA SER A 152 6.43 -1.73 6.05
C SER A 152 7.18 -2.45 7.16
N LYS A 153 7.00 -2.03 8.42
CA LYS A 153 7.58 -2.69 9.59
C LYS A 153 6.96 -4.07 9.79
N GLN A 154 5.62 -4.15 9.70
CA GLN A 154 4.91 -5.41 9.79
C GLN A 154 5.33 -6.37 8.66
N ALA A 155 5.48 -5.88 7.43
CA ALA A 155 5.94 -6.70 6.31
C ALA A 155 7.31 -7.33 6.61
N GLY A 156 8.29 -6.54 7.09
CA GLY A 156 9.59 -7.05 7.52
C GLY A 156 9.47 -8.07 8.65
N ILE A 157 8.62 -7.81 9.66
CA ILE A 157 8.38 -8.78 10.75
C ILE A 157 7.84 -10.11 10.21
N LEU A 158 6.91 -10.07 9.25
CA LEU A 158 6.36 -11.30 8.63
C LEU A 158 7.45 -12.06 7.86
N GLN A 159 8.30 -11.38 7.09
CA GLN A 159 9.45 -12.03 6.45
C GLN A 159 10.38 -12.69 7.46
N GLY A 160 10.72 -11.97 8.53
CA GLY A 160 11.55 -12.51 9.60
C GLY A 160 10.94 -13.74 10.27
N LYS A 161 9.62 -13.76 10.47
CA LYS A 161 8.89 -14.94 10.98
C LYS A 161 8.97 -16.13 10.03
N MET A 162 8.67 -15.94 8.75
CA MET A 162 8.75 -16.99 7.74
C MET A 162 10.15 -17.65 7.71
N ILE A 163 11.21 -16.86 7.71
CA ILE A 163 12.60 -17.37 7.77
C ILE A 163 12.88 -18.08 9.09
N THR A 164 12.41 -17.52 10.21
CA THR A 164 12.58 -18.14 11.55
C THR A 164 11.90 -19.51 11.62
N GLU A 165 10.69 -19.63 11.09
CA GLU A 165 9.93 -20.89 11.07
C GLU A 165 10.61 -21.92 10.15
N ALA A 166 11.08 -21.50 8.98
CA ALA A 166 11.84 -22.35 8.07
C ALA A 166 13.13 -22.84 8.72
N TRP A 167 13.90 -21.95 9.35
CA TRP A 167 15.12 -22.31 10.07
C TRP A 167 14.85 -23.30 11.20
N ASN A 168 13.88 -23.06 12.05
CA ASN A 168 13.59 -23.94 13.19
C ASN A 168 13.08 -25.32 12.75
N SER A 169 12.33 -25.39 11.67
CA SER A 169 11.73 -26.63 11.17
C SER A 169 12.69 -27.44 10.28
N HIS A 170 13.62 -26.79 9.56
CA HIS A 170 14.43 -27.39 8.51
C HIS A 170 15.92 -27.01 8.60
N LYS A 171 16.40 -26.75 9.82
CA LYS A 171 17.76 -26.26 10.08
C LYS A 171 18.85 -27.06 9.39
N GLU A 172 18.77 -28.40 9.45
CA GLU A 172 19.77 -29.27 8.83
C GLU A 172 19.90 -29.09 7.31
N SER A 173 18.86 -28.61 6.66
CA SER A 173 18.84 -28.33 5.21
C SER A 173 19.28 -26.90 4.90
N ILE A 174 19.08 -25.95 5.83
CA ILE A 174 19.37 -24.54 5.65
C ILE A 174 20.80 -24.19 6.14
N ASP A 175 21.16 -24.58 7.37
CA ASP A 175 22.49 -24.39 7.98
C ASP A 175 23.48 -25.39 7.36
N LYS A 176 23.93 -25.09 6.14
CA LYS A 176 24.74 -26.00 5.32
C LYS A 176 26.14 -26.22 5.88
N ASN A 177 26.71 -25.21 6.50
CA ASN A 177 28.03 -25.24 7.10
C ASN A 177 28.02 -25.66 8.58
N LYS A 178 26.82 -25.78 9.19
CA LYS A 178 26.57 -26.22 10.58
C LYS A 178 27.20 -25.31 11.64
N ASP A 179 27.32 -24.01 11.36
CA ASP A 179 27.90 -23.05 12.30
C ASP A 179 26.85 -22.37 13.21
N ASN A 180 25.55 -22.67 13.02
CA ASN A 180 24.41 -22.07 13.72
C ASN A 180 24.27 -20.56 13.50
N VAL A 181 24.70 -20.08 12.35
CA VAL A 181 24.54 -18.70 11.89
C VAL A 181 23.80 -18.74 10.55
N LEU A 182 22.75 -17.95 10.39
CA LEU A 182 22.03 -17.81 9.11
C LEU A 182 22.79 -16.82 8.22
N GLN A 183 23.41 -17.32 7.17
CA GLN A 183 24.04 -16.49 6.15
C GLN A 183 23.03 -16.09 5.09
N TYR A 184 22.81 -14.79 4.94
CA TYR A 184 21.76 -14.30 4.05
C TYR A 184 22.23 -13.22 3.06
N ILE A 185 21.48 -13.06 1.99
CA ILE A 185 21.53 -11.92 1.07
C ILE A 185 20.26 -11.10 1.29
N MET A 186 20.43 -9.76 1.45
CA MET A 186 19.32 -8.81 1.48
C MET A 186 19.22 -8.12 0.11
N LEU A 187 18.08 -8.25 -0.58
CA LEU A 187 17.80 -7.51 -1.81
C LEU A 187 17.06 -6.23 -1.46
N ILE A 188 17.73 -5.09 -1.64
CA ILE A 188 17.23 -3.77 -1.24
C ILE A 188 16.60 -3.09 -2.44
N GLY A 189 15.39 -2.54 -2.27
CA GLY A 189 14.72 -1.75 -3.29
C GLY A 189 15.48 -0.45 -3.58
N GLU A 190 15.23 0.61 -2.83
CA GLU A 190 15.93 1.89 -2.95
C GLU A 190 16.60 2.26 -1.63
N LYS A 191 17.84 2.76 -1.69
CA LYS A 191 18.67 3.01 -0.51
C LYS A 191 18.09 4.01 0.50
N SER A 192 17.41 5.06 0.01
CA SER A 192 16.84 6.13 0.85
C SER A 192 15.32 6.04 0.99
N ASN A 193 14.75 4.90 0.69
CA ASN A 193 13.31 4.67 0.80
C ASN A 193 13.00 4.07 2.17
N GLU A 194 12.15 4.74 2.97
CA GLU A 194 11.77 4.27 4.31
C GLU A 194 11.19 2.85 4.29
N THR A 195 10.44 2.51 3.24
CA THR A 195 9.90 1.16 3.05
C THR A 195 11.02 0.11 2.96
N SER A 196 12.07 0.38 2.17
CA SER A 196 13.24 -0.53 2.06
C SER A 196 13.99 -0.64 3.39
N ILE A 197 14.16 0.47 4.09
CA ILE A 197 14.85 0.54 5.38
C ILE A 197 14.10 -0.28 6.43
N ASP A 198 12.79 -0.04 6.57
CA ASP A 198 11.97 -0.74 7.54
C ASP A 198 11.85 -2.24 7.24
N ARG A 199 11.56 -2.62 6.00
CA ARG A 199 11.46 -4.03 5.58
C ARG A 199 12.76 -4.78 5.91
N SER A 200 13.92 -4.23 5.52
CA SER A 200 15.23 -4.82 5.80
C SER A 200 15.53 -4.92 7.29
N LYS A 201 15.34 -3.83 8.03
CA LYS A 201 15.62 -3.75 9.47
C LYS A 201 14.77 -4.74 10.27
N TYR A 202 13.46 -4.72 10.02
CA TYR A 202 12.53 -5.50 10.84
C TYR A 202 12.54 -6.99 10.49
N SER A 203 12.89 -7.39 9.26
CA SER A 203 13.10 -8.81 8.94
C SER A 203 14.27 -9.39 9.73
N ILE A 204 15.42 -8.73 9.73
CA ILE A 204 16.60 -9.19 10.45
C ILE A 204 16.42 -9.11 11.96
N SER A 205 15.87 -8.01 12.48
CA SER A 205 15.63 -7.91 13.93
C SER A 205 14.69 -8.98 14.45
N THR A 206 13.69 -9.40 13.68
CA THR A 206 12.76 -10.48 14.04
C THR A 206 13.48 -11.82 14.12
N ILE A 207 14.34 -12.15 13.14
CA ILE A 207 15.16 -13.36 13.15
C ILE A 207 16.11 -13.39 14.37
N GLN A 208 16.76 -12.27 14.65
CA GLN A 208 17.68 -12.15 15.79
C GLN A 208 16.96 -12.23 17.14
N GLN A 209 15.77 -11.63 17.26
CA GLN A 209 14.92 -11.73 18.46
C GLN A 209 14.46 -13.17 18.74
N ALA A 210 14.34 -13.99 17.70
CA ALA A 210 14.09 -15.41 17.82
C ALA A 210 15.31 -16.23 18.25
N GLY A 211 16.45 -15.58 18.52
CA GLY A 211 17.69 -16.23 18.99
C GLY A 211 18.59 -16.77 17.88
N ILE A 212 18.27 -16.50 16.60
CA ILE A 212 19.06 -16.96 15.45
C ILE A 212 20.15 -15.91 15.17
N LYS A 213 21.42 -16.32 15.19
CA LYS A 213 22.53 -15.48 14.76
C LYS A 213 22.47 -15.30 13.24
N THR A 214 22.77 -14.10 12.76
CA THR A 214 22.71 -13.78 11.34
C THR A 214 24.04 -13.21 10.84
N GLN A 215 24.38 -13.51 9.59
CA GLN A 215 25.52 -12.91 8.89
C GLN A 215 25.08 -12.46 7.49
N GLU A 216 25.16 -11.16 7.24
CA GLU A 216 24.92 -10.62 5.91
C GLU A 216 26.09 -10.92 4.99
N LEU A 217 25.83 -11.58 3.85
CA LEU A 217 26.83 -11.84 2.81
C LEU A 217 26.89 -10.67 1.82
N ALA A 218 25.74 -10.10 1.49
CA ALA A 218 25.61 -8.96 0.59
C ALA A 218 24.24 -8.27 0.76
N SER A 219 24.21 -6.97 0.46
CA SER A 219 22.98 -6.16 0.46
C SER A 219 22.91 -5.20 -0.74
N PRO A 220 22.79 -5.74 -1.98
CA PRO A 220 22.73 -4.90 -3.19
C PRO A 220 21.44 -4.09 -3.25
N VAL A 221 21.54 -2.87 -3.79
CA VAL A 221 20.39 -2.00 -4.12
C VAL A 221 20.02 -2.26 -5.57
N LEU A 222 18.78 -2.67 -5.83
CA LEU A 222 18.32 -3.23 -7.11
C LEU A 222 17.14 -2.47 -7.71
N ASN A 223 16.68 -1.40 -7.05
CA ASN A 223 15.65 -0.48 -7.52
C ASN A 223 14.34 -1.17 -7.96
N TRP A 224 13.94 -2.25 -7.24
CA TRP A 224 12.71 -3.02 -7.47
C TRP A 224 12.67 -3.78 -8.81
N ASP A 225 13.84 -3.95 -9.47
CA ASP A 225 13.93 -4.50 -10.82
C ASP A 225 14.29 -5.98 -10.83
N THR A 226 13.44 -6.79 -11.47
CA THR A 226 13.56 -8.25 -11.55
C THR A 226 14.83 -8.69 -12.30
N GLU A 227 15.16 -8.09 -13.43
CA GLU A 227 16.30 -8.51 -14.24
C GLU A 227 17.63 -8.11 -13.60
N THR A 228 17.67 -6.94 -12.95
CA THR A 228 18.82 -6.52 -12.14
C THR A 228 19.03 -7.46 -10.97
N ALA A 229 17.94 -7.86 -10.28
CA ALA A 229 18.00 -8.83 -9.20
C ALA A 229 18.52 -10.19 -9.67
N LYS A 230 18.01 -10.70 -10.77
CA LYS A 230 18.43 -11.95 -11.39
C LYS A 230 19.91 -11.95 -11.74
N SER A 231 20.39 -10.93 -12.44
CA SER A 231 21.81 -10.82 -12.84
C SER A 231 22.73 -10.66 -11.63
N THR A 232 22.30 -9.91 -10.62
CA THR A 232 23.06 -9.70 -9.37
C THR A 232 23.12 -10.97 -8.54
N VAL A 233 22.00 -11.66 -8.33
CA VAL A 233 21.98 -12.93 -7.58
C VAL A 233 22.78 -14.02 -8.30
N ASP A 234 22.74 -14.06 -9.63
CA ASP A 234 23.58 -14.94 -10.46
C ASP A 234 25.08 -14.73 -10.13
N ALA A 235 25.54 -13.48 -10.12
CA ALA A 235 26.92 -13.14 -9.75
C ALA A 235 27.26 -13.46 -8.27
N LEU A 236 26.32 -13.19 -7.36
CA LEU A 236 26.48 -13.48 -5.93
C LEU A 236 26.51 -14.99 -5.68
N PHE A 237 25.71 -15.77 -6.40
CA PHE A 237 25.75 -17.23 -6.30
C PHE A 237 27.10 -17.81 -6.73
N LEU A 238 27.69 -17.31 -7.81
CA LEU A 238 29.06 -17.70 -8.22
C LEU A 238 30.11 -17.37 -7.15
N ARG A 239 29.91 -16.27 -6.38
CA ARG A 239 30.84 -15.85 -5.34
C ARG A 239 30.67 -16.62 -4.02
N TYR A 240 29.44 -16.85 -3.60
CA TYR A 240 29.13 -17.38 -2.26
C TYR A 240 28.64 -18.84 -2.27
N SER A 241 28.03 -19.30 -3.38
CA SER A 241 27.55 -20.68 -3.58
C SER A 241 26.83 -21.23 -2.35
N ASP A 242 27.40 -22.27 -1.74
CA ASP A 242 26.81 -23.02 -0.63
C ASP A 242 26.69 -22.21 0.68
N LYS A 243 27.30 -21.01 0.72
CA LYS A 243 27.19 -20.14 1.89
C LYS A 243 25.87 -19.36 1.93
N ILE A 244 25.13 -19.35 0.82
CA ILE A 244 23.83 -18.65 0.79
C ILE A 244 22.79 -19.57 1.42
N GLU A 245 22.23 -19.18 2.54
CA GLU A 245 21.26 -19.93 3.31
C GLU A 245 19.85 -19.31 3.30
N ALA A 246 19.75 -18.02 3.01
CA ALA A 246 18.48 -17.35 2.74
C ALA A 246 18.68 -16.14 1.81
N ILE A 247 17.60 -15.79 1.10
CA ILE A 247 17.50 -14.51 0.38
C ILE A 247 16.23 -13.81 0.88
N ILE A 248 16.41 -12.59 1.39
CA ILE A 248 15.33 -11.74 1.90
C ILE A 248 15.22 -10.55 0.96
N SER A 249 14.08 -10.44 0.28
CA SER A 249 13.86 -9.40 -0.72
C SER A 249 12.87 -8.35 -0.22
N ASN A 250 13.16 -7.08 -0.50
CA ASN A 250 12.25 -6.00 -0.13
C ASN A 250 10.93 -6.00 -0.92
N ASP A 251 10.84 -6.73 -2.04
CA ASP A 251 9.61 -6.97 -2.79
C ASP A 251 9.61 -8.33 -3.50
N ASP A 252 8.51 -8.67 -4.15
CA ASP A 252 8.38 -9.90 -4.91
C ASP A 252 9.09 -9.86 -6.26
N SER A 253 9.17 -8.71 -6.93
CA SER A 253 9.82 -8.58 -8.24
C SER A 253 11.29 -8.99 -8.18
N MET A 254 12.02 -8.49 -7.19
CA MET A 254 13.42 -8.88 -6.95
C MET A 254 13.52 -10.32 -6.42
N ALA A 255 12.57 -10.80 -5.61
CA ALA A 255 12.54 -12.19 -5.15
C ALA A 255 12.36 -13.17 -6.32
N ILE A 256 11.50 -12.86 -7.28
CA ILE A 256 11.32 -13.62 -8.53
C ILE A 256 12.63 -13.69 -9.30
N GLY A 257 13.31 -12.56 -9.49
CA GLY A 257 14.63 -12.51 -10.13
C GLY A 257 15.65 -13.41 -9.41
N ALA A 258 15.65 -13.40 -8.07
CA ALA A 258 16.52 -14.26 -7.27
C ALA A 258 16.20 -15.76 -7.49
N VAL A 259 14.93 -16.15 -7.47
CA VAL A 259 14.52 -17.54 -7.73
C VAL A 259 14.96 -17.98 -9.13
N GLN A 260 14.72 -17.16 -10.16
CA GLN A 260 15.15 -17.44 -11.52
C GLN A 260 16.68 -17.61 -11.66
N ALA A 261 17.47 -16.83 -10.91
CA ALA A 261 18.92 -17.00 -10.89
C ALA A 261 19.33 -18.33 -10.22
N LEU A 262 18.73 -18.68 -9.07
CA LEU A 262 19.00 -19.93 -8.37
C LEU A 262 18.64 -21.16 -9.19
N GLN A 263 17.58 -21.10 -10.00
CA GLN A 263 17.13 -22.19 -10.87
C GLN A 263 18.17 -22.59 -11.93
N LYS A 264 19.00 -21.65 -12.41
CA LYS A 264 20.13 -21.97 -13.33
C LYS A 264 21.10 -22.97 -12.72
N TYR A 265 21.22 -23.02 -11.39
CA TYR A 265 22.10 -23.90 -10.65
C TYR A 265 21.39 -25.12 -10.08
N GLY A 266 20.12 -25.30 -10.44
CA GLY A 266 19.27 -26.42 -10.01
C GLY A 266 18.75 -26.27 -8.58
N TYR A 267 18.82 -25.08 -7.98
CA TYR A 267 18.16 -24.77 -6.72
C TYR A 267 16.72 -24.32 -6.98
N ASN A 268 15.86 -24.46 -5.99
CA ASN A 268 14.47 -23.99 -6.03
C ASN A 268 13.68 -24.44 -7.28
N THR A 269 13.89 -25.73 -7.68
CA THR A 269 13.27 -26.36 -8.86
C THR A 269 12.37 -27.53 -8.46
N GLY A 270 12.02 -27.66 -7.17
CA GLY A 270 11.29 -28.81 -6.62
C GLY A 270 12.20 -29.92 -6.08
N ASN A 271 13.52 -29.85 -6.26
CA ASN A 271 14.46 -30.73 -5.57
C ASN A 271 14.69 -30.26 -4.14
N LYS A 272 14.13 -30.99 -3.17
CA LYS A 272 14.15 -30.64 -1.74
C LYS A 272 15.54 -30.59 -1.11
N SER A 273 16.56 -31.22 -1.72
CA SER A 273 17.95 -31.14 -1.26
C SER A 273 18.70 -29.90 -1.77
N LYS A 274 18.10 -29.15 -2.71
CA LYS A 274 18.64 -27.95 -3.32
C LYS A 274 17.66 -26.79 -3.17
N VAL A 275 17.48 -26.33 -1.95
CA VAL A 275 16.56 -25.26 -1.59
C VAL A 275 17.34 -24.15 -0.87
N ILE A 276 17.10 -22.92 -1.25
CA ILE A 276 17.46 -21.71 -0.53
C ILE A 276 16.14 -20.96 -0.27
N PRO A 277 15.75 -20.73 1.01
CA PRO A 277 14.56 -19.94 1.33
C PRO A 277 14.65 -18.55 0.71
N VAL A 278 13.65 -18.17 -0.08
CA VAL A 278 13.49 -16.83 -0.64
C VAL A 278 12.17 -16.28 -0.13
N VAL A 279 12.18 -15.09 0.47
CA VAL A 279 10.96 -14.40 0.90
C VAL A 279 10.87 -13.04 0.23
N GLY A 280 9.64 -12.69 -0.20
CA GLY A 280 9.30 -11.42 -0.83
C GLY A 280 8.26 -10.63 -0.05
N ILE A 281 7.71 -9.61 -0.67
CA ILE A 281 6.61 -8.78 -0.19
C ILE A 281 5.80 -8.36 -1.41
N ASP A 282 4.49 -8.25 -1.27
CA ASP A 282 3.40 -7.74 -2.08
C ASP A 282 2.38 -8.80 -2.49
N GLY A 283 2.80 -10.02 -2.83
CA GLY A 283 1.91 -11.09 -3.27
C GLY A 283 1.50 -10.96 -4.74
N VAL A 284 2.44 -10.55 -5.60
CA VAL A 284 2.17 -10.51 -7.06
C VAL A 284 1.90 -11.91 -7.61
N PRO A 285 1.09 -12.04 -8.67
CA PRO A 285 0.65 -13.35 -9.17
C PRO A 285 1.77 -14.33 -9.47
N GLU A 286 2.91 -13.88 -10.02
CA GLU A 286 4.06 -14.73 -10.31
C GLU A 286 4.73 -15.26 -9.03
N ALA A 287 4.86 -14.42 -7.98
CA ALA A 287 5.38 -14.87 -6.69
C ALA A 287 4.46 -15.92 -6.05
N ILE A 288 3.14 -15.70 -6.08
CA ILE A 288 2.15 -16.67 -5.60
C ILE A 288 2.28 -18.01 -6.34
N ASP A 289 2.48 -17.99 -7.66
CA ASP A 289 2.71 -19.21 -8.46
C ASP A 289 4.00 -19.93 -8.03
N LEU A 290 5.13 -19.18 -7.87
CA LEU A 290 6.39 -19.75 -7.39
C LEU A 290 6.28 -20.34 -5.97
N ILE A 291 5.54 -19.67 -5.08
CA ILE A 291 5.28 -20.17 -3.72
C ILE A 291 4.46 -21.44 -3.77
N SER A 292 3.40 -21.49 -4.58
CA SER A 292 2.53 -22.66 -4.72
C SER A 292 3.27 -23.90 -5.26
N LYS A 293 4.29 -23.69 -6.09
CA LYS A 293 5.18 -24.72 -6.63
C LYS A 293 6.31 -25.12 -5.65
N GLY A 294 6.45 -24.43 -4.53
CA GLY A 294 7.54 -24.64 -3.58
C GLY A 294 8.91 -24.17 -4.09
N PHE A 295 8.94 -23.22 -5.00
CA PHE A 295 10.17 -22.60 -5.54
C PHE A 295 10.54 -21.33 -4.79
N MET A 296 9.61 -20.73 -4.07
CA MET A 296 9.78 -19.60 -3.17
C MET A 296 9.14 -19.97 -1.82
N LEU A 297 9.71 -19.52 -0.70
CA LEU A 297 9.21 -19.85 0.64
C LEU A 297 7.89 -19.15 0.92
N GLY A 298 7.83 -17.87 0.68
CA GLY A 298 6.64 -17.08 0.99
C GLY A 298 6.80 -15.60 0.68
N THR A 299 5.70 -14.88 0.86
CA THR A 299 5.63 -13.43 0.73
C THR A 299 4.78 -12.82 1.84
N ALA A 300 5.12 -11.61 2.28
CA ALA A 300 4.18 -10.79 3.01
C ALA A 300 3.17 -10.22 2.00
N LEU A 301 1.99 -10.86 1.97
CA LEU A 301 0.92 -10.56 1.02
C LEU A 301 0.27 -9.23 1.38
N GLN A 302 0.29 -8.31 0.45
CA GLN A 302 -0.44 -7.06 0.58
C GLN A 302 -1.96 -7.32 0.51
N ASN A 303 -2.70 -6.55 1.28
CA ASN A 303 -4.15 -6.68 1.28
C ASN A 303 -4.69 -6.36 -0.13
N PRO A 304 -5.36 -7.30 -0.82
CA PRO A 304 -5.85 -7.10 -2.18
C PRO A 304 -6.90 -5.98 -2.30
N ASN A 305 -7.50 -5.57 -1.17
CA ASN A 305 -8.52 -4.52 -1.10
C ASN A 305 -7.93 -3.11 -0.89
N ILE A 306 -6.60 -2.94 -0.99
CA ILE A 306 -5.98 -1.61 -0.79
C ILE A 306 -6.52 -0.55 -1.76
N ALA A 307 -6.84 -0.94 -2.99
CA ALA A 307 -7.45 -0.05 -3.98
C ALA A 307 -8.88 0.36 -3.58
N ASP A 308 -9.68 -0.58 -3.04
CA ASP A 308 -11.03 -0.30 -2.53
C ASP A 308 -10.95 0.69 -1.35
N VAL A 309 -9.99 0.49 -0.44
CA VAL A 309 -9.76 1.41 0.70
C VAL A 309 -9.39 2.81 0.21
N MET A 310 -8.48 2.92 -0.77
CA MET A 310 -8.14 4.22 -1.36
C MET A 310 -9.35 4.86 -2.07
N TYR A 311 -10.17 4.06 -2.73
CA TYR A 311 -11.40 4.54 -3.36
C TYR A 311 -12.39 5.07 -2.32
N ASP A 312 -12.72 4.31 -1.29
CA ASP A 312 -13.69 4.70 -0.26
C ASP A 312 -13.23 5.95 0.50
N ILE A 313 -11.97 5.99 0.93
CA ILE A 313 -11.37 7.16 1.59
C ILE A 313 -11.37 8.36 0.63
N GLY A 314 -11.01 8.15 -0.63
CA GLY A 314 -10.98 9.19 -1.64
C GLY A 314 -12.36 9.80 -1.89
N MET A 315 -13.38 8.96 -2.00
CA MET A 315 -14.76 9.43 -2.16
C MET A 315 -15.26 10.19 -0.91
N ASN A 316 -14.89 9.73 0.29
CA ASN A 316 -15.21 10.47 1.51
C ASN A 316 -14.56 11.86 1.54
N LEU A 317 -13.28 11.97 1.12
CA LEU A 317 -12.59 13.26 1.01
C LEU A 317 -13.21 14.20 -0.04
N VAL A 318 -13.64 13.66 -1.19
CA VAL A 318 -14.32 14.40 -2.26
C VAL A 318 -15.63 15.00 -1.76
N TYR A 319 -16.37 14.25 -0.95
CA TYR A 319 -17.68 14.67 -0.41
C TYR A 319 -17.59 15.35 0.98
N ASP A 320 -16.40 15.77 1.42
CA ASP A 320 -16.18 16.44 2.72
C ASP A 320 -16.72 15.63 3.93
N ARG A 321 -16.64 14.29 3.86
CA ARG A 321 -17.00 13.37 4.94
C ARG A 321 -15.79 13.04 5.81
N ASN A 322 -16.04 12.37 6.95
CA ASN A 322 -14.95 11.76 7.70
C ASN A 322 -14.22 10.75 6.79
N PRO A 323 -12.90 10.85 6.60
CA PRO A 323 -12.16 10.02 5.64
C PRO A 323 -12.39 8.52 5.78
N VAL A 324 -12.51 8.02 7.01
CA VAL A 324 -12.68 6.58 7.30
C VAL A 324 -14.15 6.18 7.53
N GLU A 325 -15.10 7.08 7.27
CA GLU A 325 -16.53 6.80 7.42
C GLU A 325 -16.96 5.62 6.53
N GLY A 326 -17.70 4.68 7.11
CA GLY A 326 -18.19 3.49 6.40
C GLY A 326 -17.12 2.43 6.11
N THR A 327 -15.86 2.63 6.54
CA THR A 327 -14.79 1.64 6.41
C THR A 327 -14.52 0.94 7.75
N SER A 328 -13.84 -0.20 7.74
CA SER A 328 -13.34 -0.87 8.94
C SER A 328 -12.00 -0.30 9.44
N TYR A 329 -11.43 0.65 8.73
CA TYR A 329 -10.10 1.21 8.99
C TYR A 329 -10.16 2.41 9.93
N LYS A 330 -9.02 2.72 10.52
CA LYS A 330 -8.84 3.87 11.42
C LYS A 330 -7.61 4.65 10.99
N LEU A 331 -7.60 5.94 11.29
CA LEU A 331 -6.37 6.71 11.23
C LEU A 331 -5.40 6.19 12.30
N ASP A 332 -4.12 6.14 11.94
CA ASP A 332 -3.05 5.80 12.88
C ASP A 332 -2.82 6.92 13.91
N GLU A 333 -1.83 6.75 14.78
CA GLU A 333 -1.45 7.72 15.80
C GLU A 333 -1.05 9.10 15.25
N THR A 334 -0.66 9.18 13.98
CA THR A 334 -0.35 10.46 13.33
C THR A 334 -1.59 11.27 12.99
N GLY A 335 -2.76 10.62 12.90
CA GLY A 335 -4.04 11.20 12.52
C GLY A 335 -4.19 11.51 11.04
N VAL A 336 -3.21 11.16 10.19
CA VAL A 336 -3.20 11.46 8.75
C VAL A 336 -2.84 10.26 7.88
N ALA A 337 -2.74 9.07 8.46
CA ALA A 337 -2.46 7.86 7.71
C ALA A 337 -3.42 6.72 8.06
N VAL A 338 -3.75 5.90 7.07
CA VAL A 338 -4.42 4.61 7.23
C VAL A 338 -3.41 3.52 6.89
N ARG A 339 -3.18 2.63 7.86
CA ARG A 339 -2.25 1.51 7.74
C ARG A 339 -3.00 0.23 7.42
N ILE A 340 -2.70 -0.38 6.29
CA ILE A 340 -3.32 -1.61 5.83
C ILE A 340 -2.40 -2.76 6.17
N PRO A 341 -2.86 -3.76 6.96
CA PRO A 341 -2.02 -4.85 7.38
C PRO A 341 -1.68 -5.80 6.23
N PHE A 342 -0.46 -6.31 6.26
CA PHE A 342 -0.05 -7.46 5.47
C PHE A 342 -0.52 -8.76 6.10
N THR A 343 -0.60 -9.83 5.31
CA THR A 343 -0.79 -11.19 5.78
C THR A 343 0.34 -12.08 5.30
N GLU A 344 0.68 -13.10 6.08
CA GLU A 344 1.66 -14.08 5.67
C GLU A 344 1.07 -15.03 4.65
N TYR A 345 1.83 -15.32 3.58
CA TYR A 345 1.50 -16.33 2.59
C TYR A 345 2.71 -17.20 2.33
N THR A 346 2.61 -18.48 2.67
CA THR A 346 3.67 -19.48 2.52
C THR A 346 3.16 -20.68 1.73
N GLY A 347 4.08 -21.45 1.17
CA GLY A 347 3.81 -22.61 0.34
C GLY A 347 4.56 -23.87 0.81
N PRO A 348 4.47 -24.96 0.03
CA PRO A 348 4.98 -26.26 0.40
C PRO A 348 6.48 -26.45 0.20
N MET A 349 7.31 -25.40 0.22
CA MET A 349 8.75 -25.48 -0.10
C MET A 349 9.48 -26.58 0.67
N PHE A 350 9.11 -26.77 1.94
CA PHE A 350 9.70 -27.77 2.84
C PHE A 350 8.73 -28.88 3.25
N GLU A 351 7.46 -28.83 2.83
CA GLU A 351 6.50 -29.85 3.24
C GLU A 351 6.90 -31.24 2.74
N TYR A 352 7.19 -32.13 3.70
CA TYR A 352 7.18 -33.56 3.47
C TYR A 352 5.76 -34.07 3.71
N LYS A 353 5.05 -34.47 2.68
CA LYS A 353 3.93 -35.40 2.91
C LYS A 353 4.55 -36.68 3.46
N ILE A 354 4.51 -36.79 4.77
CA ILE A 354 4.69 -38.11 5.42
C ILE A 354 3.52 -38.94 4.89
N LYS A 355 3.83 -39.93 4.07
CA LYS A 355 2.88 -40.96 3.66
C LYS A 355 2.68 -41.95 4.80
#